data_bc9d14ef4d2308b420102f810e44e6e7
#
_entry.id   bc9d14ef4d2308b420102f810e44e6e7
#
_cell.length_a   1.000
_cell.length_b   1.000
_cell.length_c   1.000
_cell.angle_alpha   90.00
_cell.angle_beta   90.00
_cell.angle_gamma   90.00
#
_symmetry.space_group_name_H-M   'P 1'
#
loop_
_entity.id
_entity.type
_entity.pdbx_description
1 polymer ?
#
loop_
_entity_poly.entity_id
_entity_poly.type
_entity_poly.pdbx_seq_one_letter_code
_entity_poly.pdbx_strand_id
1 'polypeptide(L)'
;NYKLAVEKGLTPDRHPFRNVYCGIDKTVKRSLPFSEIKRINGLDLSRKPSMDFARDMFMFSFCTRGMSFIDMAYLKKTDLNNGCLAYRRKKTGQLMTIEWTKQMQDIIDKYKSNGTSYLLPIITREDGNERRQYQNQMRKINRLLKDIANQARLPLSLSMYYTRHSLSLIHI
;
A
#
# COMPACT_ATOMS: atom_id res chain seq x y z
N ASN A 1 0.25 -6.13 32.66
CA ASN A 1 -0.72 -5.05 32.71
C ASN A 1 -0.65 -4.43 34.13
N TYR A 2 -0.07 -3.20 34.24
CA TYR A 2 0.27 -2.54 35.51
C TYR A 2 -0.96 -2.39 36.44
N LYS A 3 -2.09 -1.90 35.90
CA LYS A 3 -3.33 -1.74 36.69
C LYS A 3 -3.77 -3.04 37.34
N LEU A 4 -3.74 -4.14 36.61
CA LEU A 4 -4.11 -5.46 37.11
C LEU A 4 -3.15 -5.95 38.23
N ALA A 5 -1.87 -5.58 38.14
CA ALA A 5 -0.89 -5.91 39.19
C ALA A 5 -1.13 -5.10 40.47
N VAL A 6 -1.52 -3.83 40.35
CA VAL A 6 -1.92 -2.99 41.49
C VAL A 6 -3.22 -3.51 42.12
N GLU A 7 -4.25 -3.81 41.33
CA GLU A 7 -5.52 -4.37 41.81
C GLU A 7 -5.34 -5.72 42.56
N LYS A 8 -4.37 -6.53 42.12
CA LYS A 8 -4.03 -7.79 42.76
C LYS A 8 -3.05 -7.63 43.93
N GLY A 9 -2.70 -6.43 44.35
CA GLY A 9 -1.78 -6.17 45.45
C GLY A 9 -0.33 -6.60 45.19
N LEU A 10 0.04 -6.89 43.93
CA LEU A 10 1.37 -7.36 43.57
C LEU A 10 2.41 -6.21 43.50
N THR A 11 1.95 -4.96 43.42
CA THR A 11 2.79 -3.76 43.45
C THR A 11 1.99 -2.57 43.97
N PRO A 12 2.62 -1.62 44.72
CA PRO A 12 1.96 -0.37 45.07
C PRO A 12 1.77 0.51 43.81
N ASP A 13 0.71 1.33 43.83
CA ASP A 13 0.49 2.26 42.73
C ASP A 13 1.49 3.42 42.81
N ARG A 14 2.50 3.39 41.94
CA ARG A 14 3.55 4.41 41.82
C ARG A 14 3.27 5.40 40.68
N HIS A 15 2.10 5.34 40.04
CA HIS A 15 1.70 6.19 38.92
C HIS A 15 2.80 6.35 37.83
N PRO A 16 3.42 5.25 37.31
CA PRO A 16 4.59 5.34 36.43
C PRO A 16 4.30 6.07 35.11
N PHE A 17 3.03 6.22 34.77
CA PHE A 17 2.56 6.90 33.54
C PHE A 17 2.01 8.30 33.79
N ARG A 18 2.17 8.88 34.99
CA ARG A 18 1.63 10.20 35.34
C ARG A 18 2.13 11.31 34.39
N ASN A 19 3.37 11.22 33.96
CA ASN A 19 4.02 12.21 33.08
C ASN A 19 4.13 11.73 31.64
N VAL A 20 3.48 10.63 31.25
CA VAL A 20 3.46 10.15 29.89
C VAL A 20 2.31 10.81 29.13
N TYR A 21 2.63 11.48 28.03
CA TYR A 21 1.62 12.07 27.16
C TYR A 21 0.74 10.95 26.56
N CYS A 22 -0.53 10.93 26.94
CA CYS A 22 -1.53 9.98 26.46
C CYS A 22 -2.51 10.62 25.45
N GLY A 23 -2.19 11.80 24.90
CA GLY A 23 -3.01 12.48 23.94
C GLY A 23 -2.90 11.89 22.53
N ILE A 24 -3.85 12.25 21.69
CA ILE A 24 -3.83 11.91 20.26
C ILE A 24 -3.19 13.10 19.53
N ASP A 25 -1.98 12.89 18.98
CA ASP A 25 -1.37 13.89 18.12
C ASP A 25 -2.19 14.09 16.85
N LYS A 26 -2.35 15.34 16.42
CA LYS A 26 -2.98 15.65 15.13
C LYS A 26 -2.10 15.11 14.02
N THR A 27 -2.47 13.96 13.46
CA THR A 27 -1.79 13.41 12.29
C THR A 27 -2.12 14.23 11.05
N VAL A 28 -1.10 14.59 10.28
CA VAL A 28 -1.30 15.21 8.96
C VAL A 28 -2.08 14.25 8.08
N LYS A 29 -3.25 14.68 7.57
CA LYS A 29 -4.05 13.87 6.65
C LYS A 29 -3.24 13.62 5.38
N ARG A 30 -2.85 12.37 5.16
CA ARG A 30 -2.07 11.93 3.99
C ARG A 30 -2.99 11.47 2.86
N SER A 31 -3.93 12.31 2.47
CA SER A 31 -4.87 12.04 1.38
C SER A 31 -4.61 12.96 0.19
N LEU A 32 -4.81 12.43 -1.01
CA LEU A 32 -4.69 13.17 -2.27
C LEU A 32 -6.08 13.46 -2.83
N PRO A 33 -6.35 14.67 -3.30
CA PRO A 33 -7.51 14.96 -4.13
C PRO A 33 -7.48 14.13 -5.42
N PHE A 34 -8.66 13.83 -5.96
CA PHE A 34 -8.77 13.03 -7.20
C PHE A 34 -8.08 13.70 -8.39
N SER A 35 -8.05 15.03 -8.44
CA SER A 35 -7.30 15.79 -9.46
C SER A 35 -5.80 15.48 -9.45
N GLU A 36 -5.20 15.29 -8.27
CA GLU A 36 -3.79 14.92 -8.15
C GLU A 36 -3.54 13.47 -8.56
N ILE A 37 -4.46 12.55 -8.23
CA ILE A 37 -4.42 11.16 -8.71
C ILE A 37 -4.46 11.13 -10.25
N LYS A 38 -5.35 11.91 -10.87
CA LYS A 38 -5.41 12.03 -12.34
C LYS A 38 -4.10 12.58 -12.92
N ARG A 39 -3.49 13.57 -12.27
CA ARG A 39 -2.21 14.15 -12.68
C ARG A 39 -1.08 13.13 -12.63
N ILE A 40 -1.00 12.32 -11.55
CA ILE A 40 -0.03 11.22 -11.44
C ILE A 40 -0.24 10.21 -12.57
N ASN A 41 -1.49 9.80 -12.80
CA ASN A 41 -1.82 8.80 -13.83
C ASN A 41 -1.51 9.30 -15.26
N GLY A 42 -1.67 10.59 -15.51
CA GLY A 42 -1.47 11.22 -16.82
C GLY A 42 -0.01 11.55 -17.17
N LEU A 43 0.97 11.27 -16.30
CA LEU A 43 2.38 11.51 -16.60
C LEU A 43 2.88 10.57 -17.71
N ASP A 44 3.54 11.15 -18.71
CA ASP A 44 4.30 10.35 -19.67
C ASP A 44 5.61 9.87 -19.05
N LEU A 45 5.65 8.60 -18.74
CA LEU A 45 6.81 7.90 -18.17
C LEU A 45 7.37 6.82 -19.10
N SER A 46 6.99 6.82 -20.37
CA SER A 46 7.38 5.82 -21.39
C SER A 46 8.90 5.63 -21.50
N ARG A 47 9.68 6.70 -21.31
CA ARG A 47 11.14 6.68 -21.32
C ARG A 47 11.78 6.34 -19.97
N LYS A 48 10.98 6.10 -18.94
CA LYS A 48 11.43 5.83 -17.56
C LYS A 48 10.75 4.59 -16.98
N PRO A 49 11.08 3.37 -17.45
CA PRO A 49 10.34 2.15 -17.10
C PRO A 49 10.21 1.88 -15.60
N SER A 50 11.25 2.24 -14.81
CA SER A 50 11.19 2.07 -13.35
C SER A 50 10.19 3.02 -12.67
N MET A 51 10.03 4.24 -13.19
CA MET A 51 9.04 5.20 -12.69
C MET A 51 7.65 4.82 -13.17
N ASP A 52 7.51 4.35 -14.40
CA ASP A 52 6.24 3.83 -14.93
C ASP A 52 5.74 2.67 -14.08
N PHE A 53 6.62 1.73 -13.75
CA PHE A 53 6.30 0.64 -12.81
C PHE A 53 5.88 1.15 -11.42
N ALA A 54 6.59 2.13 -10.86
CA ALA A 54 6.26 2.68 -9.54
C ALA A 54 4.89 3.38 -9.55
N ARG A 55 4.57 4.12 -10.62
CA ARG A 55 3.25 4.72 -10.84
C ARG A 55 2.17 3.65 -10.94
N ASP A 56 2.39 2.62 -11.74
CA ASP A 56 1.43 1.53 -11.95
C ASP A 56 1.14 0.78 -10.65
N MET A 57 2.14 0.54 -9.80
CA MET A 57 1.93 -0.05 -8.47
C MET A 57 1.12 0.88 -7.55
N PHE A 58 1.38 2.18 -7.61
CA PHE A 58 0.58 3.16 -6.87
C PHE A 58 -0.88 3.18 -7.35
N MET A 59 -1.10 3.24 -8.67
CA MET A 59 -2.44 3.22 -9.26
C MET A 59 -3.16 1.90 -9.00
N PHE A 60 -2.48 0.77 -9.06
CA PHE A 60 -3.07 -0.53 -8.72
C PHE A 60 -3.54 -0.57 -7.26
N SER A 61 -2.69 -0.11 -6.32
CA SER A 61 -3.10 0.00 -4.92
C SER A 61 -4.31 0.91 -4.75
N PHE A 62 -4.35 2.03 -5.47
CA PHE A 62 -5.49 2.96 -5.44
C PHE A 62 -6.77 2.28 -5.97
N CYS A 63 -6.73 1.65 -7.14
CA CYS A 63 -7.86 0.94 -7.74
C CYS A 63 -8.35 -0.24 -6.88
N THR A 64 -7.43 -0.91 -6.15
CA THR A 64 -7.76 -2.00 -5.23
C THR A 64 -8.12 -1.53 -3.82
N ARG A 65 -8.71 -0.34 -3.69
CA ARG A 65 -9.19 0.24 -2.43
C ARG A 65 -8.09 0.37 -1.36
N GLY A 66 -6.91 0.86 -1.77
CA GLY A 66 -5.79 1.08 -0.87
C GLY A 66 -5.18 -0.21 -0.33
N MET A 67 -5.09 -1.24 -1.16
CA MET A 67 -4.43 -2.49 -0.82
C MET A 67 -3.00 -2.23 -0.35
N SER A 68 -2.58 -2.89 0.73
CA SER A 68 -1.22 -2.71 1.24
C SER A 68 -0.19 -3.29 0.29
N PHE A 69 1.01 -2.72 0.27
CA PHE A 69 2.06 -3.18 -0.64
C PHE A 69 2.46 -4.64 -0.40
N ILE A 70 2.42 -5.11 0.86
CA ILE A 70 2.66 -6.52 1.16
C ILE A 70 1.55 -7.42 0.60
N ASP A 71 0.27 -6.99 0.68
CA ASP A 71 -0.83 -7.75 0.11
C ASP A 71 -0.67 -7.82 -1.42
N MET A 72 -0.35 -6.69 -2.09
CA MET A 72 -0.06 -6.64 -3.53
C MET A 72 1.07 -7.59 -3.94
N ALA A 73 2.17 -7.62 -3.15
CA ALA A 73 3.34 -8.44 -3.46
C ALA A 73 3.03 -9.94 -3.44
N TYR A 74 2.12 -10.36 -2.58
CA TYR A 74 1.76 -11.77 -2.42
C TYR A 74 0.43 -12.16 -3.09
N LEU A 75 -0.20 -11.27 -3.88
CA LEU A 75 -1.32 -11.64 -4.73
C LEU A 75 -0.91 -12.71 -5.74
N LYS A 76 -1.69 -13.77 -5.81
CA LYS A 76 -1.50 -14.84 -6.78
C LYS A 76 -2.39 -14.64 -8.00
N LYS A 77 -1.97 -15.19 -9.13
CA LYS A 77 -2.79 -15.23 -10.35
C LYS A 77 -4.13 -15.96 -10.13
N THR A 78 -4.14 -16.92 -9.21
CA THR A 78 -5.33 -17.68 -8.80
C THR A 78 -6.31 -16.89 -7.92
N ASP A 79 -5.91 -15.75 -7.37
CA ASP A 79 -6.79 -14.90 -6.56
C ASP A 79 -7.77 -14.08 -7.42
N LEU A 80 -7.52 -14.02 -8.74
CA LEU A 80 -8.40 -13.38 -9.72
C LEU A 80 -9.27 -14.42 -10.41
N ASN A 81 -10.57 -14.41 -10.10
CA ASN A 81 -11.54 -15.35 -10.65
C ASN A 81 -12.87 -14.63 -10.96
N ASN A 82 -13.48 -14.95 -12.09
CA ASN A 82 -14.84 -14.50 -12.47
C ASN A 82 -15.05 -12.98 -12.32
N GLY A 83 -14.06 -12.18 -12.71
CA GLY A 83 -14.17 -10.72 -12.61
C GLY A 83 -14.07 -10.15 -11.19
N CYS A 84 -13.61 -10.95 -10.23
CA CYS A 84 -13.37 -10.53 -8.85
C CYS A 84 -11.98 -10.94 -8.38
N LEU A 85 -11.35 -10.07 -7.62
CA LEU A 85 -10.10 -10.33 -6.89
C LEU A 85 -10.45 -10.68 -5.45
N ALA A 86 -10.19 -11.91 -5.02
CA ALA A 86 -10.44 -12.38 -3.66
C ALA A 86 -9.11 -12.77 -2.99
N TYR A 87 -8.74 -12.06 -1.91
CA TYR A 87 -7.49 -12.32 -1.20
C TYR A 87 -7.64 -12.17 0.31
N ARG A 88 -6.75 -12.79 1.08
CA ARG A 88 -6.66 -12.61 2.53
C ARG A 88 -5.58 -11.60 2.90
N ARG A 89 -5.97 -10.57 3.66
CA ARG A 89 -5.03 -9.56 4.16
C ARG A 89 -3.96 -10.21 5.04
N LYS A 90 -2.69 -9.95 4.73
CA LYS A 90 -1.55 -10.50 5.51
C LYS A 90 -1.55 -10.06 6.98
N LYS A 91 -2.02 -8.85 7.28
CA LYS A 91 -2.01 -8.31 8.64
C LYS A 91 -3.12 -8.88 9.53
N THR A 92 -4.31 -9.14 8.99
CA THR A 92 -5.53 -9.44 9.78
C THR A 92 -6.15 -10.78 9.43
N GLY A 93 -5.73 -11.46 8.36
CA GLY A 93 -6.36 -12.66 7.84
C GLY A 93 -7.76 -12.44 7.24
N GLN A 94 -8.28 -11.22 7.24
CA GLN A 94 -9.59 -10.88 6.71
C GLN A 94 -9.66 -11.16 5.21
N LEU A 95 -10.72 -11.83 4.76
CA LEU A 95 -11.02 -12.00 3.35
C LEU A 95 -11.53 -10.68 2.77
N MET A 96 -10.94 -10.28 1.67
CA MET A 96 -11.31 -9.11 0.90
C MET A 96 -11.72 -9.54 -0.50
N THR A 97 -12.84 -9.00 -0.98
CA THR A 97 -13.29 -9.19 -2.36
C THR A 97 -13.42 -7.83 -3.02
N ILE A 98 -12.82 -7.68 -4.19
CA ILE A 98 -12.78 -6.45 -4.97
C ILE A 98 -13.22 -6.76 -6.38
N GLU A 99 -14.19 -6.02 -6.91
CA GLU A 99 -14.58 -6.09 -8.31
C GLU A 99 -13.41 -5.70 -9.21
N TRP A 100 -13.15 -6.52 -10.24
CA TRP A 100 -12.06 -6.31 -11.16
C TRP A 100 -12.43 -5.29 -12.22
N THR A 101 -11.64 -4.24 -12.34
CA THR A 101 -11.91 -3.16 -13.29
C THR A 101 -10.98 -3.23 -14.50
N LYS A 102 -11.40 -2.58 -15.59
CA LYS A 102 -10.55 -2.43 -16.78
C LYS A 102 -9.21 -1.78 -16.46
N GLN A 103 -9.18 -0.78 -15.57
CA GLN A 103 -7.95 -0.10 -15.18
C GLN A 103 -6.94 -1.03 -14.50
N MET A 104 -7.42 -1.94 -13.64
CA MET A 104 -6.57 -2.97 -13.03
C MET A 104 -6.04 -3.93 -14.08
N GLN A 105 -6.88 -4.32 -15.06
CA GLN A 105 -6.50 -5.19 -16.15
C GLN A 105 -5.43 -4.55 -17.04
N ASP A 106 -5.61 -3.29 -17.42
CA ASP A 106 -4.64 -2.55 -18.23
C ASP A 106 -3.25 -2.49 -17.57
N ILE A 107 -3.20 -2.38 -16.24
CA ILE A 107 -1.94 -2.43 -15.49
C ILE A 107 -1.33 -3.84 -15.55
N ILE A 108 -2.11 -4.89 -15.27
CA ILE A 108 -1.60 -6.28 -15.26
C ILE A 108 -1.12 -6.69 -16.66
N ASP A 109 -1.78 -6.25 -17.70
CA ASP A 109 -1.46 -6.57 -19.08
C ASP A 109 -0.04 -6.12 -19.48
N LYS A 110 0.47 -5.05 -18.89
CA LYS A 110 1.87 -4.62 -19.06
C LYS A 110 2.88 -5.62 -18.49
N TYR A 111 2.47 -6.47 -17.55
CA TYR A 111 3.35 -7.35 -16.77
C TYR A 111 3.03 -8.84 -16.93
N LYS A 112 2.33 -9.23 -17.98
CA LYS A 112 1.92 -10.62 -18.25
C LYS A 112 3.08 -11.61 -18.29
N SER A 113 4.27 -11.18 -18.66
CA SER A 113 5.47 -12.03 -18.75
C SER A 113 6.10 -12.39 -17.40
N ASN A 114 5.47 -12.03 -16.28
CA ASN A 114 5.94 -12.46 -14.97
C ASN A 114 5.88 -13.98 -14.83
N GLY A 115 7.06 -14.64 -14.80
CA GLY A 115 7.20 -16.10 -14.77
C GLY A 115 6.84 -16.76 -13.42
N THR A 116 6.42 -15.98 -12.41
CA THR A 116 6.07 -16.48 -11.07
C THR A 116 4.57 -16.76 -10.93
N SER A 117 4.16 -17.40 -9.83
CA SER A 117 2.75 -17.58 -9.47
C SER A 117 2.06 -16.25 -9.05
N TYR A 118 2.83 -15.21 -8.78
CA TYR A 118 2.32 -13.91 -8.34
C TYR A 118 1.74 -13.08 -9.47
N LEU A 119 0.69 -12.33 -9.16
CA LEU A 119 -0.03 -11.50 -10.12
C LEU A 119 0.79 -10.29 -10.60
N LEU A 120 1.55 -9.67 -9.71
CA LEU A 120 2.40 -8.50 -9.99
C LEU A 120 3.88 -8.86 -9.90
N PRO A 121 4.77 -8.25 -10.71
CA PRO A 121 6.20 -8.56 -10.70
C PRO A 121 6.95 -7.82 -9.56
N ILE A 122 6.36 -7.78 -8.38
CA ILE A 122 6.99 -7.27 -7.15
C ILE A 122 7.95 -8.33 -6.61
N ILE A 123 7.50 -9.59 -6.61
CA ILE A 123 8.30 -10.77 -6.36
C ILE A 123 8.56 -11.43 -7.70
N THR A 124 9.81 -11.56 -8.09
CA THR A 124 10.22 -12.06 -9.41
C THR A 124 10.85 -13.45 -9.35
N ARG A 125 11.10 -13.97 -8.15
CA ARG A 125 11.64 -15.31 -7.93
C ARG A 125 11.01 -15.93 -6.70
N GLU A 126 10.64 -17.20 -6.81
CA GLU A 126 10.10 -18.04 -5.74
C GLU A 126 11.23 -18.94 -5.19
N ASP A 127 12.20 -18.31 -4.48
CA ASP A 127 13.43 -18.92 -4.02
C ASP A 127 13.61 -18.87 -2.49
N GLY A 128 12.52 -18.59 -1.75
CA GLY A 128 12.55 -18.40 -0.28
C GLY A 128 12.95 -17.00 0.16
N ASN A 129 13.32 -16.10 -0.77
CA ASN A 129 13.71 -14.72 -0.48
C ASN A 129 12.61 -13.68 -0.80
N GLU A 130 11.36 -14.10 -0.93
CA GLU A 130 10.22 -13.26 -1.33
C GLU A 130 10.06 -12.06 -0.41
N ARG A 131 10.26 -12.27 0.91
CA ARG A 131 10.18 -11.18 1.90
C ARG A 131 11.22 -10.09 1.63
N ARG A 132 12.44 -10.46 1.30
CA ARG A 132 13.52 -9.51 0.99
C ARG A 132 13.26 -8.80 -0.34
N GLN A 133 12.72 -9.51 -1.34
CA GLN A 133 12.37 -8.95 -2.63
C GLN A 133 11.31 -7.85 -2.48
N TYR A 134 10.17 -8.13 -1.82
CA TYR A 134 9.12 -7.13 -1.65
C TYR A 134 9.58 -5.93 -0.82
N GLN A 135 10.41 -6.13 0.22
CA GLN A 135 10.93 -5.01 1.02
C GLN A 135 11.84 -4.09 0.20
N ASN A 136 12.70 -4.66 -0.62
CA ASN A 136 13.58 -3.89 -1.50
C ASN A 136 12.78 -3.14 -2.56
N GLN A 137 11.78 -3.78 -3.16
CA GLN A 137 10.90 -3.13 -4.13
C GLN A 137 10.07 -2.01 -3.49
N MET A 138 9.56 -2.20 -2.28
CA MET A 138 8.83 -1.16 -1.57
C MET A 138 9.69 0.10 -1.34
N ARG A 139 10.96 -0.08 -0.92
CA ARG A 139 11.92 1.03 -0.74
C ARG A 139 12.19 1.74 -2.07
N LYS A 140 12.45 0.97 -3.13
CA LYS A 140 12.69 1.49 -4.49
C LYS A 140 11.50 2.29 -4.99
N ILE A 141 10.29 1.72 -4.91
CA ILE A 141 9.05 2.35 -5.36
C ILE A 141 8.79 3.63 -4.57
N ASN A 142 8.89 3.62 -3.24
CA ASN A 142 8.68 4.84 -2.44
C ASN A 142 9.68 5.95 -2.78
N ARG A 143 10.93 5.62 -3.15
CA ARG A 143 11.89 6.62 -3.65
C ARG A 143 11.43 7.20 -4.99
N LEU A 144 11.05 6.34 -5.94
CA LEU A 144 10.59 6.77 -7.27
C LEU A 144 9.26 7.56 -7.21
N LEU A 145 8.39 7.26 -6.25
CA LEU A 145 7.16 8.02 -6.04
C LEU A 145 7.43 9.47 -5.60
N LYS A 146 8.53 9.75 -4.90
CA LYS A 146 8.93 11.13 -4.61
C LYS A 146 9.31 11.88 -5.88
N ASP A 147 10.03 11.22 -6.79
CA ASP A 147 10.40 11.81 -8.08
C ASP A 147 9.15 12.03 -8.97
N ILE A 148 8.19 11.11 -8.93
CA ILE A 148 6.89 11.25 -9.59
C ILE A 148 6.12 12.44 -9.01
N ALA A 149 6.09 12.61 -7.68
CA ALA A 149 5.45 13.76 -7.04
C ALA A 149 6.04 15.08 -7.53
N ASN A 150 7.37 15.18 -7.63
CA ASN A 150 8.06 16.36 -8.14
C ASN A 150 7.69 16.63 -9.61
N GLN A 151 7.66 15.61 -10.48
CA GLN A 151 7.26 15.76 -11.89
C GLN A 151 5.78 16.15 -12.02
N ALA A 152 4.91 15.60 -11.17
CA ALA A 152 3.50 15.96 -11.10
C ALA A 152 3.27 17.31 -10.39
N ARG A 153 4.32 17.99 -9.91
CA ARG A 153 4.24 19.26 -9.15
C ARG A 153 3.29 19.16 -7.96
N LEU A 154 3.38 18.07 -7.21
CA LEU A 154 2.59 17.89 -5.99
C LEU A 154 3.27 18.60 -4.81
N PRO A 155 2.52 19.22 -3.88
CA PRO A 155 3.07 19.94 -2.73
C PRO A 155 3.50 19.00 -1.59
N LEU A 156 3.68 17.70 -1.88
CA LEU A 156 3.95 16.68 -0.85
C LEU A 156 4.87 15.58 -1.39
N SER A 157 5.50 14.85 -0.47
CA SER A 157 6.33 13.70 -0.78
C SER A 157 5.47 12.43 -0.84
N LEU A 158 5.27 11.90 -2.05
CA LEU A 158 4.40 10.74 -2.29
C LEU A 158 5.02 9.42 -1.77
N SER A 159 4.18 8.52 -1.29
CA SER A 159 4.51 7.14 -0.96
C SER A 159 3.31 6.22 -1.16
N MET A 160 3.51 4.90 -1.16
CA MET A 160 2.42 3.92 -1.27
C MET A 160 1.34 4.08 -0.19
N TYR A 161 1.66 4.68 0.94
CA TYR A 161 0.73 4.89 2.03
C TYR A 161 -0.42 5.86 1.70
N TYR A 162 -0.19 6.81 0.79
CA TYR A 162 -1.20 7.79 0.36
C TYR A 162 -2.41 7.15 -0.31
N THR A 163 -2.25 6.01 -0.99
CA THR A 163 -3.36 5.34 -1.67
C THR A 163 -4.50 4.97 -0.73
N ARG A 164 -4.17 4.51 0.49
CA ARG A 164 -5.15 4.10 1.50
C ARG A 164 -5.95 5.27 2.06
N HIS A 165 -5.31 6.42 2.24
CA HIS A 165 -5.96 7.60 2.82
C HIS A 165 -6.75 8.40 1.80
N SER A 166 -6.38 8.32 0.52
CA SER A 166 -7.06 9.06 -0.56
C SER A 166 -8.46 8.52 -0.86
N LEU A 167 -8.71 7.26 -0.58
CA LEU A 167 -10.03 6.64 -0.80
C LEU A 167 -11.12 7.15 0.14
N SER A 168 -10.79 7.57 1.35
CA SER A 168 -11.76 8.11 2.30
C SER A 168 -12.39 9.43 1.83
N LEU A 169 -11.79 10.10 0.84
CA LEU A 169 -12.31 11.34 0.26
C LEU A 169 -13.17 11.12 -1.00
N ILE A 170 -13.18 9.91 -1.56
CA ILE A 170 -13.87 9.62 -2.84
C ILE A 170 -15.21 8.92 -2.60
N HIS A 171 -15.42 8.41 -1.40
CA HIS A 171 -16.67 7.73 -0.99
C HIS A 171 -17.63 8.63 -0.21
N ILE A 172 -17.56 9.95 -0.41
CA ILE A 172 -18.58 10.90 0.08
C ILE A 172 -19.46 11.28 -1.09
#